data_bf1fd1e665b8b553ae493f4d9fa5956d
#
_entry.id   bf1fd1e665b8b553ae493f4d9fa5956d
#
_cell.length_a   1.000
_cell.length_b   1.000
_cell.length_c   1.000
_cell.angle_alpha   90.00
_cell.angle_beta   90.00
_cell.angle_gamma   90.00
#
_symmetry.space_group_name_H-M   'P 1'
#
loop_
_entity.id
_entity.type
_entity.pdbx_description
1 polymer ?
#
loop_
_entity_poly.entity_id
_entity_poly.type
_entity_poly.pdbx_seq_one_letter_code
_entity_poly.pdbx_strand_id
1 'polypeptide(L)'
;MEAPEDNSQLLKDCSPYVKFAKLDELLALGRANSLWPLTFGLACCAIEMMAAGASRFDLARFGAEVFRPSPRQADVMIVAGTVNKKMAAAIKTLYDQMPEPKWVIAMGNCAISGGPFVFPGQYAVIEGVDKLFPVDVFIPGCPPRPEALMCPCLSGELCPAS
;
A
#
# COMPACT_ATOMS: atom_id res chain seq x y z
N MET A 1 45.12 15.77 -11.92
CA MET A 1 43.79 16.15 -12.45
C MET A 1 42.83 15.97 -11.30
N GLU A 2 42.64 17.05 -10.54
CA GLU A 2 41.72 17.07 -9.41
C GLU A 2 40.31 17.11 -9.94
N ALA A 3 39.44 16.28 -9.34
CA ALA A 3 38.02 16.30 -9.61
C ALA A 3 37.44 17.66 -9.20
N PRO A 4 36.46 18.22 -9.94
CA PRO A 4 35.91 19.52 -9.62
C PRO A 4 35.19 19.44 -8.27
N GLU A 5 35.64 20.29 -7.34
CA GLU A 5 35.04 20.51 -6.06
C GLU A 5 33.56 20.91 -6.25
N ASP A 6 32.76 20.18 -5.60
CA ASP A 6 31.40 20.41 -5.07
C ASP A 6 30.68 21.66 -5.58
N ASN A 7 29.87 21.46 -6.60
CA ASN A 7 28.89 22.43 -7.10
C ASN A 7 27.78 22.78 -6.08
N SER A 8 27.83 22.20 -4.88
CA SER A 8 26.82 22.39 -3.85
C SER A 8 26.81 23.83 -3.26
N GLN A 9 27.92 24.55 -3.36
CA GLN A 9 27.94 25.94 -2.89
C GLN A 9 27.39 26.93 -3.91
N LEU A 10 27.60 26.70 -5.21
CA LEU A 10 27.01 27.52 -6.26
C LEU A 10 25.46 27.46 -6.30
N LEU A 11 24.88 26.33 -5.85
CA LEU A 11 23.46 26.13 -5.83
C LEU A 11 22.77 26.80 -4.61
N LYS A 12 23.54 27.16 -3.55
CA LYS A 12 23.01 27.87 -2.38
C LYS A 12 22.70 29.35 -2.65
N ASP A 13 23.37 29.93 -3.63
CA ASP A 13 23.21 31.33 -4.00
C ASP A 13 22.11 31.59 -5.06
N CYS A 14 21.55 30.51 -5.63
CA CYS A 14 20.40 30.61 -6.52
C CYS A 14 19.12 30.81 -5.73
N SER A 15 18.46 31.93 -5.97
CA SER A 15 17.12 32.38 -5.57
C SER A 15 16.37 31.49 -4.56
N PRO A 16 15.81 32.02 -3.47
CA PRO A 16 15.08 31.25 -2.44
C PRO A 16 13.86 30.47 -2.99
N TYR A 17 13.51 30.63 -4.24
CA TYR A 17 12.36 29.99 -4.90
C TYR A 17 12.74 28.73 -5.72
N VAL A 18 14.02 28.44 -5.93
CA VAL A 18 14.45 27.26 -6.70
C VAL A 18 15.20 26.31 -5.77
N LYS A 19 14.53 25.24 -5.35
CA LYS A 19 15.16 24.12 -4.63
C LYS A 19 15.46 23.01 -5.64
N PHE A 20 16.74 22.68 -5.80
CA PHE A 20 17.16 21.49 -6.54
C PHE A 20 17.02 20.27 -5.61
N ALA A 21 15.96 19.49 -5.79
CA ALA A 21 15.80 18.21 -5.14
C ALA A 21 16.70 17.16 -5.85
N LYS A 22 17.21 16.21 -5.10
CA LYS A 22 17.87 15.04 -5.69
C LYS A 22 16.83 14.26 -6.50
N LEU A 23 17.26 13.61 -7.59
CA LEU A 23 16.37 12.84 -8.45
C LEU A 23 15.57 11.80 -7.67
N ASP A 24 16.21 11.14 -6.69
CA ASP A 24 15.57 10.14 -5.83
C ASP A 24 14.46 10.72 -4.96
N GLU A 25 14.63 11.93 -4.43
CA GLU A 25 13.60 12.63 -3.66
C GLU A 25 12.40 13.00 -4.55
N LEU A 26 12.66 13.39 -5.79
CA LEU A 26 11.62 13.73 -6.76
C LEU A 26 10.82 12.48 -7.18
N LEU A 27 11.51 11.37 -7.40
CA LEU A 27 10.88 10.08 -7.69
C LEU A 27 10.08 9.55 -6.49
N ALA A 28 10.58 9.69 -5.27
CA ALA A 28 9.87 9.33 -4.05
C ALA A 28 8.59 10.16 -3.88
N LEU A 29 8.68 11.48 -4.11
CA LEU A 29 7.52 12.36 -4.07
C LEU A 29 6.48 11.99 -5.15
N GLY A 30 6.93 11.66 -6.36
CA GLY A 30 6.06 11.20 -7.44
C GLY A 30 5.30 9.91 -7.07
N ARG A 31 6.00 8.94 -6.48
CA ARG A 31 5.39 7.68 -6.00
C ARG A 31 4.41 7.90 -4.85
N ALA A 32 4.76 8.76 -3.88
CA ALA A 32 3.88 9.08 -2.75
C ALA A 32 2.53 9.67 -3.20
N ASN A 33 2.52 10.45 -4.29
CA ASN A 33 1.32 11.07 -4.83
C ASN A 33 0.63 10.26 -5.94
N SER A 34 1.14 9.07 -6.29
CA SER A 34 0.59 8.21 -7.34
C SER A 34 0.77 6.74 -6.93
N LEU A 35 -0.02 6.31 -5.95
CA LEU A 35 -0.07 4.92 -5.51
C LEU A 35 -1.02 4.12 -6.39
N TRP A 36 -0.57 2.97 -6.89
CA TRP A 36 -1.36 2.09 -7.74
C TRP A 36 -1.75 0.82 -7.00
N PRO A 37 -2.98 0.76 -6.46
CA PRO A 37 -3.46 -0.42 -5.78
C PRO A 37 -3.67 -1.60 -6.72
N LEU A 38 -3.35 -2.80 -6.23
CA LEU A 38 -3.70 -4.05 -6.90
C LEU A 38 -5.19 -4.31 -6.77
N THR A 39 -5.85 -4.62 -7.89
CA THR A 39 -7.24 -5.06 -7.91
C THR A 39 -7.35 -6.47 -7.31
N PHE A 40 -7.47 -6.54 -5.99
CA PHE A 40 -7.47 -7.79 -5.25
C PHE A 40 -8.41 -7.70 -4.04
N GLY A 41 -9.40 -8.57 -4.00
CA GLY A 41 -10.37 -8.62 -2.91
C GLY A 41 -10.76 -10.05 -2.60
N LEU A 42 -10.89 -10.40 -1.32
CA LEU A 42 -11.13 -11.77 -0.85
C LEU A 42 -12.53 -11.95 -0.27
N ALA A 43 -13.04 -10.97 0.47
CA ALA A 43 -14.31 -11.06 1.17
C ALA A 43 -14.98 -9.68 1.34
N CYS A 44 -15.82 -9.52 2.37
CA CYS A 44 -16.64 -8.31 2.58
C CYS A 44 -15.84 -7.01 2.68
N CYS A 45 -14.60 -7.03 3.17
CA CYS A 45 -13.74 -5.83 3.20
C CYS A 45 -13.44 -5.28 1.79
N ALA A 46 -13.48 -6.12 0.76
CA ALA A 46 -13.32 -5.68 -0.62
C ALA A 46 -14.46 -4.77 -1.09
N ILE A 47 -15.66 -4.93 -0.53
CA ILE A 47 -16.81 -4.05 -0.84
C ILE A 47 -16.55 -2.64 -0.30
N GLU A 48 -16.00 -2.53 0.91
CA GLU A 48 -15.60 -1.24 1.46
C GLU A 48 -14.40 -0.63 0.72
N MET A 49 -13.48 -1.45 0.23
CA MET A 49 -12.40 -0.99 -0.65
C MET A 49 -12.96 -0.42 -1.96
N MET A 50 -13.97 -1.06 -2.56
CA MET A 50 -14.66 -0.52 -3.74
C MET A 50 -15.42 0.76 -3.40
N ALA A 51 -16.04 0.85 -2.22
CA ALA A 51 -16.71 2.07 -1.77
C ALA A 51 -15.73 3.23 -1.57
N ALA A 52 -14.50 2.97 -1.12
CA ALA A 52 -13.44 3.97 -1.01
C ALA A 52 -13.05 4.56 -2.38
N GLY A 53 -13.07 3.76 -3.45
CA GLY A 53 -12.86 4.21 -4.82
C GLY A 53 -14.10 4.84 -5.48
N ALA A 54 -15.27 4.79 -4.83
CA ALA A 54 -16.51 5.35 -5.37
C ALA A 54 -16.60 6.87 -5.15
N SER A 55 -17.51 7.52 -5.86
CA SER A 55 -17.66 8.99 -5.93
C SER A 55 -17.81 9.70 -4.58
N ARG A 56 -18.32 9.04 -3.55
CA ARG A 56 -18.50 9.62 -2.22
C ARG A 56 -17.16 9.89 -1.50
N PHE A 57 -16.22 8.95 -1.62
CA PHE A 57 -14.94 9.00 -0.92
C PHE A 57 -13.79 9.37 -1.84
N ASP A 58 -13.78 8.78 -3.03
CA ASP A 58 -12.93 9.15 -4.16
C ASP A 58 -11.43 9.13 -3.85
N LEU A 59 -10.84 7.94 -3.84
CA LEU A 59 -9.40 7.73 -3.70
C LEU A 59 -8.57 8.45 -4.77
N ALA A 60 -9.18 8.84 -5.90
CA ALA A 60 -8.52 9.58 -6.97
C ALA A 60 -7.93 10.92 -6.48
N ARG A 61 -8.59 11.58 -5.52
CA ARG A 61 -8.12 12.84 -4.92
C ARG A 61 -6.78 12.69 -4.18
N PHE A 62 -6.41 11.46 -3.83
CA PHE A 62 -5.17 11.13 -3.12
C PHE A 62 -4.15 10.43 -4.01
N GLY A 63 -4.41 10.41 -5.33
CA GLY A 63 -3.52 9.79 -6.30
C GLY A 63 -3.62 8.26 -6.40
N ALA A 64 -4.61 7.63 -5.75
CA ALA A 64 -4.80 6.18 -5.73
C ALA A 64 -6.01 5.72 -6.58
N GLU A 65 -6.22 6.37 -7.73
CA GLU A 65 -7.34 6.08 -8.62
C GLU A 65 -7.16 4.76 -9.37
N VAL A 66 -5.93 4.47 -9.78
CA VAL A 66 -5.68 3.45 -10.79
C VAL A 66 -5.50 2.08 -10.14
N PHE A 67 -6.60 1.33 -10.02
CA PHE A 67 -6.55 -0.07 -9.63
C PHE A 67 -6.03 -0.94 -10.77
N ARG A 68 -4.89 -1.59 -10.58
CA ARG A 68 -4.26 -2.44 -11.59
C ARG A 68 -4.62 -3.92 -11.39
N PRO A 69 -5.05 -4.63 -12.44
CA PRO A 69 -5.31 -6.07 -12.34
C PRO A 69 -4.02 -6.91 -12.34
N SER A 70 -2.92 -6.35 -12.84
CA SER A 70 -1.63 -7.04 -12.87
C SER A 70 -0.78 -6.67 -11.65
N PRO A 71 -0.26 -7.63 -10.88
CA PRO A 71 0.62 -7.35 -9.75
C PRO A 71 1.94 -6.70 -10.18
N ARG A 72 2.37 -6.89 -11.42
CA ARG A 72 3.59 -6.28 -11.96
C ARG A 72 3.49 -4.77 -12.18
N GLN A 73 2.29 -4.22 -12.14
CA GLN A 73 2.00 -2.79 -12.35
C GLN A 73 1.45 -2.13 -11.08
N ALA A 74 1.35 -2.86 -9.98
CA ALA A 74 0.81 -2.36 -8.72
C ALA A 74 1.92 -2.13 -7.71
N ASP A 75 1.79 -1.05 -6.94
CA ASP A 75 2.72 -0.67 -5.86
C ASP A 75 2.20 -1.10 -4.49
N VAL A 76 0.87 -1.14 -4.32
CA VAL A 76 0.22 -1.44 -3.05
C VAL A 76 -0.68 -2.66 -3.17
N MET A 77 -0.51 -3.61 -2.28
CA MET A 77 -1.41 -4.76 -2.14
C MET A 77 -2.32 -4.57 -0.93
N ILE A 78 -3.62 -4.43 -1.17
CA ILE A 78 -4.63 -4.35 -0.11
C ILE A 78 -5.23 -5.74 0.06
N VAL A 79 -4.90 -6.40 1.16
CA VAL A 79 -5.49 -7.70 1.49
C VAL A 79 -6.81 -7.47 2.22
N ALA A 80 -7.90 -7.46 1.46
CA ALA A 80 -9.22 -7.11 1.94
C ALA A 80 -10.09 -8.35 2.15
N GLY A 81 -10.09 -8.89 3.35
CA GLY A 81 -10.94 -10.01 3.74
C GLY A 81 -10.23 -11.22 4.30
N THR A 82 -10.97 -12.31 4.42
CA THR A 82 -10.50 -13.57 5.03
C THR A 82 -9.54 -14.32 4.10
N VAL A 83 -8.38 -14.69 4.62
CA VAL A 83 -7.39 -15.47 3.89
C VAL A 83 -7.57 -16.96 4.18
N ASN A 84 -7.92 -17.71 3.16
CA ASN A 84 -8.02 -19.16 3.24
C ASN A 84 -6.69 -19.84 2.90
N LYS A 85 -6.40 -20.97 3.53
CA LYS A 85 -5.20 -21.77 3.24
C LYS A 85 -5.05 -22.15 1.76
N LYS A 86 -6.18 -22.42 1.08
CA LYS A 86 -6.17 -22.70 -0.36
C LYS A 86 -5.78 -21.49 -1.22
N MET A 87 -6.12 -20.29 -0.77
CA MET A 87 -5.77 -19.05 -1.47
C MET A 87 -4.36 -18.53 -1.12
N ALA A 88 -3.79 -18.98 0.00
CA ALA A 88 -2.51 -18.50 0.49
C ALA A 88 -1.38 -18.61 -0.54
N ALA A 89 -1.30 -19.73 -1.26
CA ALA A 89 -0.29 -19.93 -2.29
C ALA A 89 -0.45 -18.93 -3.45
N ALA A 90 -1.68 -18.68 -3.88
CA ALA A 90 -1.97 -17.71 -4.94
C ALA A 90 -1.64 -16.27 -4.48
N ILE A 91 -2.02 -15.91 -3.25
CA ILE A 91 -1.74 -14.59 -2.67
C ILE A 91 -0.23 -14.34 -2.57
N LYS A 92 0.52 -15.35 -2.13
CA LYS A 92 1.98 -15.27 -2.07
C LYS A 92 2.59 -15.11 -3.46
N THR A 93 2.10 -15.83 -4.44
CA THR A 93 2.55 -15.67 -5.84
C THR A 93 2.30 -14.26 -6.36
N LEU A 94 1.15 -13.66 -6.05
CA LEU A 94 0.85 -12.27 -6.42
C LEU A 94 1.81 -11.29 -5.74
N TYR A 95 2.09 -11.49 -4.45
CA TYR A 95 3.05 -10.68 -3.71
C TYR A 95 4.46 -10.76 -4.30
N ASP A 96 4.91 -11.96 -4.66
CA ASP A 96 6.24 -12.20 -5.25
C ASP A 96 6.37 -11.59 -6.67
N GLN A 97 5.26 -11.39 -7.37
CA GLN A 97 5.22 -10.78 -8.70
C GLN A 97 5.19 -9.25 -8.67
N MET A 98 4.96 -8.63 -7.52
CA MET A 98 4.98 -7.17 -7.40
C MET A 98 6.42 -6.64 -7.44
N PRO A 99 6.67 -5.54 -8.18
CA PRO A 99 7.97 -4.89 -8.20
C PRO A 99 8.29 -4.19 -6.87
N GLU A 100 9.55 -4.01 -6.57
CA GLU A 100 10.01 -3.17 -5.46
C GLU A 100 10.09 -1.69 -5.92
N PRO A 101 9.77 -0.73 -5.05
CA PRO A 101 9.22 -0.87 -3.70
C PRO A 101 7.75 -1.24 -3.70
N LYS A 102 7.32 -2.12 -2.78
CA LYS A 102 5.95 -2.57 -2.64
C LYS A 102 5.50 -2.47 -1.20
N TRP A 103 4.21 -2.20 -1.00
CA TRP A 103 3.60 -2.05 0.31
C TRP A 103 2.39 -2.97 0.45
N VAL A 104 2.15 -3.42 1.66
CA VAL A 104 1.03 -4.31 2.00
C VAL A 104 0.17 -3.71 3.09
N ILE A 105 -1.11 -3.60 2.82
CA ILE A 105 -2.14 -3.18 3.78
C ILE A 105 -3.00 -4.38 4.13
N ALA A 106 -3.04 -4.75 5.40
CA ALA A 106 -4.00 -5.74 5.93
C ALA A 106 -5.28 -5.03 6.35
N MET A 107 -6.33 -5.16 5.55
CA MET A 107 -7.61 -4.50 5.76
C MET A 107 -8.62 -5.43 6.44
N GLY A 108 -9.02 -5.05 7.63
CA GLY A 108 -10.04 -5.72 8.42
C GLY A 108 -9.52 -6.84 9.33
N ASN A 109 -10.28 -7.16 10.36
CA ASN A 109 -9.90 -8.11 11.39
C ASN A 109 -9.58 -9.51 10.84
N CYS A 110 -10.24 -9.92 9.74
CA CYS A 110 -9.96 -11.20 9.09
C CYS A 110 -8.56 -11.28 8.50
N ALA A 111 -8.08 -10.19 7.89
CA ALA A 111 -6.71 -10.13 7.36
C ALA A 111 -5.67 -10.01 8.49
N ILE A 112 -6.00 -9.35 9.59
CA ILE A 112 -5.09 -9.10 10.72
C ILE A 112 -4.88 -10.36 11.56
N SER A 113 -5.98 -11.03 11.97
CA SER A 113 -5.95 -12.11 12.95
C SER A 113 -6.87 -13.30 12.61
N GLY A 114 -7.44 -13.32 11.39
CA GLY A 114 -8.48 -14.29 11.03
C GLY A 114 -9.88 -13.92 11.55
N GLY A 115 -9.99 -12.90 12.41
CA GLY A 115 -11.26 -12.37 12.91
C GLY A 115 -12.15 -13.40 13.59
N PRO A 116 -13.49 -13.33 13.36
CA PRO A 116 -14.45 -14.23 14.00
C PRO A 116 -14.40 -15.67 13.50
N PHE A 117 -13.58 -15.96 12.48
CA PHE A 117 -13.48 -17.29 11.86
C PHE A 117 -12.39 -18.17 12.48
N VAL A 118 -11.68 -17.66 13.48
CA VAL A 118 -10.67 -18.43 14.23
C VAL A 118 -11.30 -19.00 15.48
N PHE A 119 -11.48 -20.33 15.51
CA PHE A 119 -12.02 -21.09 16.63
C PHE A 119 -11.36 -22.46 16.72
N PRO A 120 -11.38 -23.14 17.88
CA PRO A 120 -10.83 -24.47 18.02
C PRO A 120 -11.43 -25.47 17.02
N GLY A 121 -10.55 -26.16 16.25
CA GLY A 121 -10.98 -27.08 15.19
C GLY A 121 -11.13 -26.45 13.80
N GLN A 122 -10.95 -25.15 13.66
CA GLN A 122 -10.92 -24.48 12.38
C GLN A 122 -9.69 -24.93 11.56
N TYR A 123 -9.90 -25.30 10.29
CA TYR A 123 -8.81 -25.82 9.43
C TYR A 123 -8.54 -24.97 8.18
N ALA A 124 -9.44 -24.07 7.80
CA ALA A 124 -9.43 -23.44 6.49
C ALA A 124 -8.82 -22.03 6.48
N VAL A 125 -8.96 -21.28 7.57
CA VAL A 125 -8.56 -19.88 7.64
C VAL A 125 -7.14 -19.75 8.21
N ILE A 126 -6.40 -18.74 7.71
CA ILE A 126 -5.09 -18.37 8.25
C ILE A 126 -5.31 -17.24 9.28
N GLU A 127 -4.63 -17.36 10.40
CA GLU A 127 -4.71 -16.42 11.52
C GLU A 127 -3.81 -15.19 11.30
N GLY A 128 -4.03 -14.47 10.20
CA GLY A 128 -3.28 -13.27 9.84
C GLY A 128 -2.43 -13.40 8.59
N VAL A 129 -2.37 -12.31 7.84
CA VAL A 129 -1.58 -12.18 6.61
C VAL A 129 -0.09 -12.05 6.91
N ASP A 130 0.25 -11.54 8.08
CA ASP A 130 1.61 -11.38 8.61
C ASP A 130 2.38 -12.71 8.67
N LYS A 131 1.66 -13.84 8.73
CA LYS A 131 2.24 -15.18 8.65
C LYS A 131 2.68 -15.60 7.24
N LEU A 132 2.25 -14.88 6.20
CA LEU A 132 2.58 -15.18 4.80
C LEU A 132 3.70 -14.29 4.28
N PHE A 133 3.64 -13.01 4.58
CA PHE A 133 4.61 -11.99 4.16
C PHE A 133 4.52 -10.76 5.07
N PRO A 134 5.53 -9.88 5.07
CA PRO A 134 5.52 -8.67 5.89
C PRO A 134 4.36 -7.75 5.52
N VAL A 135 3.74 -7.13 6.52
CA VAL A 135 2.62 -6.20 6.39
C VAL A 135 3.08 -4.85 6.93
N ASP A 136 2.89 -3.79 6.16
CA ASP A 136 3.31 -2.44 6.52
C ASP A 136 2.25 -1.72 7.35
N VAL A 137 0.97 -1.89 7.00
CA VAL A 137 -0.14 -1.20 7.66
C VAL A 137 -1.27 -2.14 8.01
N PHE A 138 -1.79 -2.02 9.23
CA PHE A 138 -2.94 -2.76 9.72
C PHE A 138 -4.13 -1.82 9.94
N ILE A 139 -5.26 -2.12 9.29
CA ILE A 139 -6.49 -1.35 9.40
C ILE A 139 -7.56 -2.20 10.09
N PRO A 140 -7.83 -2.00 11.39
CA PRO A 140 -8.82 -2.78 12.13
C PRO A 140 -10.25 -2.40 11.74
N GLY A 141 -11.14 -3.35 11.82
CA GLY A 141 -12.57 -3.20 11.56
C GLY A 141 -13.21 -4.46 10.97
N CYS A 142 -14.53 -4.50 10.89
CA CYS A 142 -15.25 -5.65 10.34
C CYS A 142 -16.57 -5.23 9.66
N PRO A 143 -16.51 -4.67 8.45
CA PRO A 143 -15.35 -4.08 7.75
C PRO A 143 -14.93 -2.73 8.35
N PRO A 144 -13.69 -2.29 8.14
CA PRO A 144 -13.29 -0.92 8.45
C PRO A 144 -14.00 0.06 7.51
N ARG A 145 -14.23 1.27 7.97
CA ARG A 145 -14.81 2.31 7.12
C ARG A 145 -13.87 2.73 5.99
N PRO A 146 -14.39 3.20 4.85
CA PRO A 146 -13.55 3.66 3.74
C PRO A 146 -12.55 4.76 4.14
N GLU A 147 -12.93 5.65 5.07
CA GLU A 147 -12.06 6.70 5.57
C GLU A 147 -10.83 6.13 6.29
N ALA A 148 -10.96 5.00 6.97
CA ALA A 148 -9.84 4.34 7.61
C ALA A 148 -8.82 3.79 6.60
N LEU A 149 -9.27 3.37 5.42
CA LEU A 149 -8.39 2.96 4.33
C LEU A 149 -7.68 4.16 3.70
N MET A 150 -8.30 5.34 3.72
CA MET A 150 -7.71 6.56 3.15
C MET A 150 -6.61 7.15 4.04
N CYS A 151 -6.68 6.97 5.37
CA CYS A 151 -5.70 7.49 6.32
C CYS A 151 -4.24 7.12 6.00
N PRO A 152 -3.87 5.86 5.76
CA PRO A 152 -2.50 5.48 5.42
C PRO A 152 -2.01 6.10 4.12
N CYS A 153 -2.91 6.29 3.15
CA CYS A 153 -2.59 6.96 1.88
C CYS A 153 -2.32 8.46 2.08
N LEU A 154 -2.94 9.07 3.10
CA LEU A 154 -2.83 10.50 3.40
C LEU A 154 -1.63 10.83 4.31
N SER A 155 -1.35 9.97 5.28
CA SER A 155 -0.32 10.22 6.30
C SER A 155 1.10 10.05 5.78
N GLY A 156 1.28 9.53 4.57
CA GLY A 156 2.59 9.20 4.03
C GLY A 156 3.28 8.02 4.73
N GLU A 157 2.56 7.29 5.57
CA GLU A 157 3.11 6.11 6.27
C GLU A 157 3.55 5.00 5.30
N LEU A 158 2.94 4.96 4.10
CA LEU A 158 3.32 4.05 3.03
C LEU A 158 4.56 4.51 2.25
N CYS A 159 4.97 5.77 2.39
CA CYS A 159 6.16 6.31 1.75
C CYS A 159 7.01 7.03 2.78
N PRO A 160 7.78 6.32 3.63
CA PRO A 160 8.77 7.00 4.45
C PRO A 160 9.74 7.70 3.50
N ALA A 161 9.82 9.02 3.61
CA ALA A 161 10.89 9.79 3.00
C ALA A 161 12.19 9.36 3.69
N SER A 162 12.91 8.45 3.07
CA SER A 162 14.25 8.00 3.48
C SER A 162 15.30 9.04 3.16
#